data_365b8c6f446d8c0a098d803bf9048151
#
_entry.id   365b8c6f446d8c0a098d803bf9048151
#
_cell.length_a   1.000
_cell.length_b   1.000
_cell.length_c   1.000
_cell.angle_alpha   90.00
_cell.angle_beta   90.00
_cell.angle_gamma   90.00
#
_symmetry.space_group_name_H-M   'P 1'
#
loop_
_entity.id
_entity.type
_entity.pdbx_description
1 polymer ?
#
loop_
_entity_poly.entity_id
_entity_poly.type
_entity_poly.pdbx_seq_one_letter_code
_entity_poly.pdbx_strand_id
1 'polypeptide(L)'
;DVNDQFGYVMWAGSGSSLTDGYMASAGLRVVGKDGENFYVSDLSSTANFSNAIDNILKMMYGDGSYTSSTYFDVVGKFTAGTAALTSFRLFLLEETGMKNLGETKQGYGILPLPKSDSETQDEYYSYIQDQCLLYAIPRTVGGAKRVESSQFLEAYASESYQTVKSAYYERALTTRYAKDPESVRMLEIMESSTFFDPANIYIGTAFKAFGTTQLRDMYASGTNTISSLLKGKRDLIVEEVIKLNQTFQELWKASEEAR
;
A
#
# COMPACT_ATOMS: atom_id res chain seq x y z
N ASP A 1 29.26 -4.89 9.95
CA ASP A 1 30.19 -5.11 8.82
C ASP A 1 29.60 -6.10 7.83
N VAL A 2 30.38 -6.66 6.91
CA VAL A 2 29.92 -7.62 5.89
C VAL A 2 29.47 -8.97 6.48
N ASN A 3 29.81 -9.28 7.70
CA ASN A 3 29.46 -10.50 8.42
C ASN A 3 28.25 -10.31 9.34
N ASP A 4 27.73 -9.10 9.48
CA ASP A 4 26.57 -8.83 10.32
C ASP A 4 25.33 -9.55 9.78
N GLN A 5 24.61 -10.21 10.70
CA GLN A 5 23.36 -10.90 10.39
C GLN A 5 22.20 -10.08 10.96
N PHE A 6 21.14 -9.90 10.16
CA PHE A 6 19.98 -9.11 10.52
C PHE A 6 18.71 -9.98 10.51
N GLY A 7 17.87 -9.82 11.52
CA GLY A 7 16.54 -10.41 11.51
C GLY A 7 15.64 -9.74 10.48
N TYR A 8 15.75 -8.43 10.36
CA TYR A 8 14.94 -7.63 9.44
C TYR A 8 15.75 -6.48 8.82
N VAL A 9 15.56 -6.25 7.52
CA VAL A 9 16.13 -5.09 6.82
C VAL A 9 15.06 -4.32 6.07
N MET A 10 15.11 -2.99 6.12
CA MET A 10 14.08 -2.11 5.56
C MET A 10 14.66 -0.87 4.87
N TRP A 11 14.10 -0.54 3.71
CA TRP A 11 14.34 0.76 3.09
C TRP A 11 13.31 1.79 3.56
N ALA A 12 13.74 2.78 4.33
CA ALA A 12 12.91 3.82 4.93
C ALA A 12 13.49 5.22 4.71
N GLY A 13 13.61 5.64 3.47
CA GLY A 13 13.84 7.06 3.13
C GLY A 13 12.51 7.83 3.04
N SER A 14 12.55 9.17 3.10
CA SER A 14 11.37 10.05 2.98
C SER A 14 10.56 9.78 1.68
N GLY A 15 11.23 9.31 0.62
CA GLY A 15 10.58 8.90 -0.63
C GLY A 15 10.11 7.45 -0.67
N SER A 16 10.36 6.65 0.38
CA SER A 16 10.05 5.23 0.37
C SER A 16 8.56 4.97 0.56
N SER A 17 7.88 4.56 -0.51
CA SER A 17 6.49 4.10 -0.44
C SER A 17 6.33 2.67 0.10
N LEU A 18 7.42 2.00 0.49
CA LEU A 18 7.32 0.69 1.13
C LEU A 18 6.69 0.77 2.52
N THR A 19 6.86 1.90 3.21
CA THR A 19 6.30 2.12 4.55
C THR A 19 4.78 2.32 4.56
N ASP A 20 4.19 2.73 3.43
CA ASP A 20 2.74 2.98 3.33
C ASP A 20 1.91 1.72 3.61
N GLY A 21 2.42 0.57 3.21
CA GLY A 21 1.76 -0.71 3.40
C GLY A 21 1.55 -1.10 4.86
N TYR A 22 2.38 -0.60 5.78
CA TYR A 22 2.28 -0.99 7.20
C TYR A 22 1.07 -0.41 7.92
N MET A 23 0.70 0.84 7.64
CA MET A 23 -0.55 1.41 8.19
C MET A 23 -1.76 0.63 7.68
N ALA A 24 -1.74 0.33 6.40
CA ALA A 24 -2.78 -0.44 5.77
C ALA A 24 -2.88 -1.87 6.33
N SER A 25 -1.76 -2.58 6.44
CA SER A 25 -1.73 -3.94 6.97
C SER A 25 -2.19 -4.02 8.43
N ALA A 26 -1.98 -2.95 9.20
CA ALA A 26 -2.51 -2.80 10.55
C ALA A 26 -4.02 -2.49 10.61
N GLY A 27 -4.71 -2.43 9.47
CA GLY A 27 -6.13 -2.08 9.41
C GLY A 27 -6.43 -0.61 9.73
N LEU A 28 -5.40 0.24 9.79
CA LEU A 28 -5.54 1.63 10.17
C LEU A 28 -5.77 2.52 8.94
N ARG A 29 -6.81 3.34 9.00
CA ARG A 29 -7.17 4.29 7.95
C ARG A 29 -7.50 5.63 8.56
N VAL A 30 -7.03 6.70 7.95
CA VAL A 30 -7.42 8.07 8.35
C VAL A 30 -8.76 8.43 7.71
N VAL A 31 -8.96 8.01 6.49
CA VAL A 31 -10.19 8.24 5.73
C VAL A 31 -10.76 6.90 5.28
N GLY A 32 -12.04 6.70 5.56
CA GLY A 32 -12.80 5.55 5.08
C GLY A 32 -13.84 5.97 4.04
N LYS A 33 -14.51 4.96 3.46
CA LYS A 33 -15.63 5.15 2.54
C LYS A 33 -16.79 4.26 2.99
N ASP A 34 -17.98 4.83 3.09
CA ASP A 34 -19.22 4.13 3.37
C ASP A 34 -20.25 4.51 2.28
N GLY A 35 -20.63 3.53 1.45
CA GLY A 35 -21.43 3.78 0.27
C GLY A 35 -20.77 4.80 -0.65
N GLU A 36 -21.43 5.93 -0.89
CA GLU A 36 -20.94 7.03 -1.74
C GLU A 36 -20.18 8.10 -0.97
N ASN A 37 -20.15 8.04 0.37
CA ASN A 37 -19.57 9.08 1.19
C ASN A 37 -18.21 8.66 1.77
N PHE A 38 -17.28 9.60 1.76
CA PHE A 38 -16.04 9.50 2.54
C PHE A 38 -16.29 10.00 3.94
N TYR A 39 -15.62 9.39 4.90
CA TYR A 39 -15.67 9.82 6.32
C TYR A 39 -14.26 9.82 6.91
N VAL A 40 -14.06 10.65 7.92
CA VAL A 40 -12.84 10.60 8.73
C VAL A 40 -13.02 9.48 9.73
N SER A 41 -12.08 8.54 9.76
CA SER A 41 -12.07 7.45 10.73
C SER A 41 -12.06 8.01 12.16
N ASP A 42 -12.54 7.22 13.12
CA ASP A 42 -12.48 7.60 14.51
C ASP A 42 -11.02 7.73 14.97
N LEU A 43 -10.52 8.96 14.87
CA LEU A 43 -9.17 9.31 15.34
C LEU A 43 -9.10 9.40 16.87
N SER A 44 -10.23 9.20 17.59
CA SER A 44 -10.21 9.15 19.06
C SER A 44 -9.49 7.90 19.57
N SER A 45 -9.38 6.86 18.75
CA SER A 45 -8.51 5.71 19.01
C SER A 45 -7.02 6.00 18.66
N THR A 46 -6.55 7.20 18.93
CA THR A 46 -5.14 7.62 18.72
C THR A 46 -4.15 6.61 19.33
N ALA A 47 -4.54 5.95 20.41
CA ALA A 47 -3.74 4.90 21.03
C ALA A 47 -3.47 3.73 20.08
N ASN A 48 -4.46 3.28 19.28
CA ASN A 48 -4.28 2.19 18.33
C ASN A 48 -3.32 2.59 17.21
N PHE A 49 -3.45 3.81 16.68
CA PHE A 49 -2.51 4.34 15.71
C PHE A 49 -1.09 4.44 16.28
N SER A 50 -0.96 4.98 17.50
CA SER A 50 0.34 5.12 18.14
C SER A 50 0.99 3.77 18.39
N ASN A 51 0.26 2.81 18.94
CA ASN A 51 0.77 1.47 19.23
C ASN A 51 1.21 0.73 17.96
N ALA A 52 0.44 0.82 16.88
CA ALA A 52 0.82 0.20 15.61
C ALA A 52 2.11 0.81 15.05
N ILE A 53 2.26 2.13 15.10
CA ILE A 53 3.48 2.79 14.66
C ILE A 53 4.67 2.43 15.55
N ASP A 54 4.48 2.38 16.87
CA ASP A 54 5.54 1.97 17.80
C ASP A 54 6.02 0.54 17.51
N ASN A 55 5.10 -0.38 17.21
CA ASN A 55 5.44 -1.76 16.82
C ASN A 55 6.20 -1.79 15.49
N ILE A 56 5.80 -1.00 14.51
CA ILE A 56 6.49 -0.90 13.22
C ILE A 56 7.90 -0.32 13.41
N LEU A 57 8.04 0.77 14.17
CA LEU A 57 9.34 1.38 14.46
C LEU A 57 10.24 0.44 15.25
N LYS A 58 9.70 -0.33 16.21
CA LYS A 58 10.43 -1.35 16.92
C LYS A 58 10.94 -2.46 16.00
N MET A 59 10.13 -2.86 15.01
CA MET A 59 10.55 -3.81 14.00
C MET A 59 11.65 -3.23 13.11
N MET A 60 11.56 -1.95 12.73
CA MET A 60 12.50 -1.31 11.82
C MET A 60 13.85 -0.95 12.47
N TYR A 61 13.83 -0.56 13.75
CA TYR A 61 14.97 0.03 14.45
C TYR A 61 15.38 -0.74 15.73
N GLY A 62 14.71 -1.85 16.04
CA GLY A 62 15.05 -2.69 17.19
C GLY A 62 16.33 -3.47 16.96
N ASP A 63 16.79 -4.13 18.04
CA ASP A 63 17.98 -4.97 18.00
C ASP A 63 17.87 -6.05 16.93
N GLY A 64 18.89 -6.21 16.11
CA GLY A 64 18.91 -7.15 14.99
C GLY A 64 18.20 -6.65 13.73
N SER A 65 17.77 -5.40 13.70
CA SER A 65 17.20 -4.77 12.51
C SER A 65 18.19 -3.79 11.85
N TYR A 66 18.03 -3.60 10.55
CA TYR A 66 18.81 -2.64 9.79
C TYR A 66 17.89 -1.82 8.88
N THR A 67 17.89 -0.52 9.06
CA THR A 67 17.11 0.42 8.23
C THR A 67 18.05 1.37 7.51
N SER A 68 17.85 1.52 6.20
CA SER A 68 18.66 2.41 5.36
C SER A 68 17.78 3.32 4.53
N SER A 69 18.27 4.53 4.27
CA SER A 69 17.68 5.43 3.26
C SER A 69 18.06 5.04 1.83
N THR A 70 18.95 4.08 1.64
CA THR A 70 19.45 3.63 0.34
C THR A 70 18.85 2.27 -0.03
N TYR A 71 18.08 2.25 -1.11
CA TYR A 71 17.42 1.05 -1.63
C TYR A 71 18.40 -0.12 -1.89
N PHE A 72 19.48 0.14 -2.64
CA PHE A 72 20.42 -0.91 -3.03
C PHE A 72 21.17 -1.53 -1.86
N ASP A 73 21.34 -0.81 -0.77
CA ASP A 73 21.97 -1.32 0.43
C ASP A 73 21.11 -2.41 1.10
N VAL A 74 19.81 -2.16 1.21
CA VAL A 74 18.85 -3.13 1.77
C VAL A 74 18.71 -4.35 0.87
N VAL A 75 18.56 -4.13 -0.45
CA VAL A 75 18.50 -5.23 -1.43
C VAL A 75 19.77 -6.08 -1.36
N GLY A 76 20.93 -5.43 -1.30
CA GLY A 76 22.23 -6.12 -1.22
C GLY A 76 22.34 -7.03 0.00
N LYS A 77 21.89 -6.59 1.19
CA LYS A 77 21.91 -7.39 2.42
C LYS A 77 21.00 -8.61 2.32
N PHE A 78 19.80 -8.45 1.79
CA PHE A 78 18.87 -9.56 1.62
C PHE A 78 19.35 -10.55 0.56
N THR A 79 19.82 -10.08 -0.60
CA THR A 79 20.33 -10.96 -1.67
C THR A 79 21.61 -11.68 -1.29
N ALA A 80 22.44 -11.09 -0.43
CA ALA A 80 23.62 -11.74 0.12
C ALA A 80 23.28 -12.81 1.20
N GLY A 81 22.01 -12.93 1.62
CA GLY A 81 21.61 -13.87 2.65
C GLY A 81 22.01 -13.46 4.07
N THR A 82 22.32 -12.18 4.28
CA THR A 82 22.66 -11.63 5.61
C THR A 82 21.46 -11.07 6.36
N ALA A 83 20.26 -11.15 5.77
CA ALA A 83 19.01 -10.76 6.38
C ALA A 83 17.96 -11.85 6.25
N ALA A 84 17.24 -12.14 7.35
CA ALA A 84 16.19 -13.15 7.37
C ALA A 84 14.89 -12.66 6.71
N LEU A 85 14.54 -11.39 6.92
CA LEU A 85 13.30 -10.79 6.43
C LEU A 85 13.56 -9.41 5.80
N THR A 86 12.77 -9.10 4.78
CA THR A 86 12.70 -7.76 4.19
C THR A 86 11.31 -7.51 3.63
N SER A 87 10.94 -6.24 3.45
CA SER A 87 9.66 -5.86 2.82
C SER A 87 9.89 -5.16 1.51
N PHE A 88 9.23 -5.65 0.48
CA PHE A 88 9.25 -5.06 -0.86
C PHE A 88 7.88 -5.17 -1.53
N ARG A 89 7.73 -4.46 -2.65
CA ARG A 89 6.60 -4.62 -3.56
C ARG A 89 6.80 -5.87 -4.43
N LEU A 90 5.74 -6.55 -4.79
CA LEU A 90 5.82 -7.78 -5.59
C LEU A 90 6.54 -7.56 -6.94
N PHE A 91 6.34 -6.42 -7.59
CA PHE A 91 7.00 -6.16 -8.88
C PHE A 91 8.54 -6.11 -8.77
N LEU A 92 9.09 -5.84 -7.59
CA LEU A 92 10.54 -5.82 -7.39
C LEU A 92 11.17 -7.22 -7.50
N LEU A 93 10.38 -8.28 -7.47
CA LEU A 93 10.86 -9.63 -7.78
C LEU A 93 11.39 -9.73 -9.22
N GLU A 94 10.94 -8.84 -10.10
CA GLU A 94 11.38 -8.77 -11.51
C GLU A 94 12.65 -7.92 -11.69
N GLU A 95 13.01 -7.09 -10.72
CA GLU A 95 14.23 -6.28 -10.80
C GLU A 95 15.51 -7.12 -10.69
N THR A 96 16.59 -6.61 -11.27
CA THR A 96 17.86 -7.36 -11.40
C THR A 96 18.39 -7.85 -10.06
N GLY A 97 18.23 -7.08 -8.99
CA GLY A 97 18.69 -7.47 -7.66
C GLY A 97 17.89 -8.60 -7.04
N MET A 98 16.56 -8.59 -7.22
CA MET A 98 15.65 -9.53 -6.56
C MET A 98 15.42 -10.79 -7.36
N LYS A 99 15.34 -10.73 -8.68
CA LYS A 99 15.15 -11.92 -9.52
C LYS A 99 16.27 -12.93 -9.39
N ASN A 100 17.48 -12.49 -9.04
CA ASN A 100 18.62 -13.37 -8.83
C ASN A 100 18.49 -14.21 -7.54
N LEU A 101 17.59 -13.87 -6.60
CA LEU A 101 17.30 -14.71 -5.44
C LEU A 101 16.80 -16.09 -5.84
N GLY A 102 16.02 -16.17 -6.90
CA GLY A 102 15.52 -17.43 -7.40
C GLY A 102 16.60 -18.36 -7.97
N GLU A 103 17.76 -17.82 -8.27
CA GLU A 103 18.94 -18.54 -8.78
C GLU A 103 19.94 -18.85 -7.67
N THR A 104 19.79 -18.24 -6.49
CA THR A 104 20.64 -18.51 -5.33
C THR A 104 20.25 -19.84 -4.65
N LYS A 105 21.23 -20.47 -4.01
CA LYS A 105 21.00 -21.72 -3.25
C LYS A 105 20.11 -21.54 -2.01
N GLN A 106 19.96 -20.30 -1.54
CA GLN A 106 19.24 -19.99 -0.30
C GLN A 106 17.71 -19.98 -0.50
N GLY A 107 17.23 -19.62 -1.70
CA GLY A 107 15.80 -19.43 -1.91
C GLY A 107 15.23 -18.29 -1.07
N TYR A 108 13.91 -18.06 -1.19
CA TYR A 108 13.15 -17.15 -0.35
C TYR A 108 11.66 -17.56 -0.35
N GLY A 109 10.94 -17.20 0.70
CA GLY A 109 9.48 -17.30 0.78
C GLY A 109 8.82 -15.94 0.65
N ILE A 110 7.53 -15.93 0.39
CA ILE A 110 6.69 -14.73 0.28
C ILE A 110 5.66 -14.76 1.39
N LEU A 111 5.52 -13.64 2.09
CA LEU A 111 4.56 -13.45 3.19
C LEU A 111 3.80 -12.13 3.00
N PRO A 112 2.51 -12.05 3.37
CA PRO A 112 1.82 -10.78 3.48
C PRO A 112 2.46 -9.94 4.60
N LEU A 113 2.27 -8.62 4.56
CA LEU A 113 2.64 -7.77 5.68
C LEU A 113 1.87 -8.21 6.94
N PRO A 114 2.52 -8.16 8.12
CA PRO A 114 1.91 -8.65 9.35
C PRO A 114 0.69 -7.81 9.76
N LYS A 115 -0.26 -8.44 10.40
CA LYS A 115 -1.32 -7.77 11.14
C LYS A 115 -0.73 -7.00 12.32
N SER A 116 -1.35 -5.88 12.72
CA SER A 116 -0.94 -5.15 13.92
C SER A 116 -1.17 -5.96 15.18
N ASP A 117 -2.28 -6.68 15.22
CA ASP A 117 -2.68 -7.53 16.32
C ASP A 117 -3.50 -8.72 15.78
N SER A 118 -2.99 -9.93 15.99
CA SER A 118 -3.66 -11.15 15.51
C SER A 118 -4.92 -11.52 16.30
N GLU A 119 -5.10 -10.95 17.50
CA GLU A 119 -6.28 -11.23 18.33
C GLU A 119 -7.47 -10.33 17.97
N THR A 120 -7.22 -9.13 17.50
CA THR A 120 -8.26 -8.13 17.20
C THR A 120 -8.44 -7.82 15.71
N GLN A 121 -7.51 -8.27 14.87
CA GLN A 121 -7.56 -8.07 13.42
C GLN A 121 -7.77 -9.42 12.72
N ASP A 122 -8.97 -9.68 12.22
CA ASP A 122 -9.32 -10.95 11.58
C ASP A 122 -8.69 -11.11 10.19
N GLU A 123 -8.58 -10.02 9.42
CA GLU A 123 -8.19 -10.05 8.02
C GLU A 123 -6.80 -9.45 7.77
N TYR A 124 -6.15 -9.89 6.70
CA TYR A 124 -5.00 -9.21 6.12
C TYR A 124 -5.47 -8.05 5.24
N TYR A 125 -4.60 -7.04 5.08
CA TYR A 125 -4.80 -5.94 4.15
C TYR A 125 -3.55 -5.74 3.32
N SER A 126 -3.70 -5.94 2.00
CA SER A 126 -2.64 -5.74 1.01
C SER A 126 -2.85 -4.42 0.30
N TYR A 127 -1.90 -3.54 0.45
CA TYR A 127 -1.99 -2.17 0.00
C TYR A 127 -1.54 -2.00 -1.46
N ILE A 128 -2.33 -1.29 -2.25
CA ILE A 128 -1.91 -0.81 -3.56
C ILE A 128 -1.28 0.57 -3.42
N GLN A 129 -0.05 0.69 -3.87
CA GLN A 129 0.70 1.93 -3.76
C GLN A 129 0.06 3.08 -4.57
N ASP A 130 0.46 4.31 -4.21
CA ASP A 130 0.01 5.57 -4.80
C ASP A 130 0.32 5.77 -6.30
N GLN A 131 1.19 4.96 -6.89
CA GLN A 131 1.60 5.02 -8.29
C GLN A 131 0.81 4.04 -9.19
N CYS A 132 -0.40 3.65 -8.80
CA CYS A 132 -1.27 2.84 -9.63
C CYS A 132 -1.82 3.67 -10.82
N LEU A 133 -1.97 3.00 -11.97
CA LEU A 133 -2.59 3.62 -13.13
C LEU A 133 -4.11 3.58 -13.00
N LEU A 134 -4.74 4.71 -13.31
CA LEU A 134 -6.20 4.84 -13.33
C LEU A 134 -6.63 5.26 -14.74
N TYR A 135 -7.74 4.68 -15.20
CA TYR A 135 -8.41 5.10 -16.43
C TYR A 135 -9.57 6.02 -16.09
N ALA A 136 -9.72 7.08 -16.87
CA ALA A 136 -10.83 8.02 -16.72
C ALA A 136 -11.39 8.44 -18.09
N ILE A 137 -12.71 8.62 -18.15
CA ILE A 137 -13.38 9.20 -19.31
C ILE A 137 -13.55 10.69 -19.02
N PRO A 138 -13.01 11.60 -19.86
CA PRO A 138 -13.17 13.03 -19.66
C PRO A 138 -14.64 13.44 -19.63
N ARG A 139 -15.02 14.36 -18.74
CA ARG A 139 -16.40 14.86 -18.61
C ARG A 139 -16.92 15.50 -19.90
N THR A 140 -16.03 16.03 -20.73
CA THR A 140 -16.35 16.65 -22.03
C THR A 140 -16.80 15.64 -23.08
N VAL A 141 -16.56 14.36 -22.87
CA VAL A 141 -17.05 13.28 -23.75
C VAL A 141 -18.53 13.04 -23.41
N GLY A 142 -19.43 13.41 -24.34
CA GLY A 142 -20.87 13.29 -24.15
C GLY A 142 -21.53 12.23 -25.06
N GLY A 143 -22.83 11.99 -24.82
CA GLY A 143 -23.69 11.18 -25.65
C GLY A 143 -23.18 9.74 -25.89
N ALA A 144 -23.39 9.24 -27.12
CA ALA A 144 -23.02 7.89 -27.52
C ALA A 144 -21.53 7.56 -27.28
N LYS A 145 -20.63 8.53 -27.50
CA LYS A 145 -19.19 8.32 -27.29
C LYS A 145 -18.83 7.99 -25.84
N ARG A 146 -19.54 8.53 -24.87
CA ARG A 146 -19.34 8.20 -23.45
C ARG A 146 -19.72 6.74 -23.20
N VAL A 147 -20.86 6.32 -23.73
CA VAL A 147 -21.33 4.92 -23.61
C VAL A 147 -20.34 3.95 -24.26
N GLU A 148 -19.90 4.24 -25.47
CA GLU A 148 -18.91 3.43 -26.19
C GLU A 148 -17.58 3.34 -25.40
N SER A 149 -17.10 4.46 -24.86
CA SER A 149 -15.89 4.49 -24.05
C SER A 149 -16.04 3.66 -22.76
N SER A 150 -17.20 3.73 -22.11
CA SER A 150 -17.48 2.93 -20.89
C SER A 150 -17.52 1.45 -21.21
N GLN A 151 -18.20 1.07 -22.32
CA GLN A 151 -18.24 -0.33 -22.76
C GLN A 151 -16.87 -0.87 -23.14
N PHE A 152 -16.03 -0.04 -23.79
CA PHE A 152 -14.66 -0.41 -24.09
C PHE A 152 -13.84 -0.65 -22.81
N LEU A 153 -13.91 0.27 -21.82
CA LEU A 153 -13.18 0.13 -20.57
C LEU A 153 -13.65 -1.12 -19.78
N GLU A 154 -14.95 -1.40 -19.76
CA GLU A 154 -15.50 -2.60 -19.14
C GLU A 154 -15.00 -3.87 -19.80
N ALA A 155 -15.05 -3.94 -21.13
CA ALA A 155 -14.54 -5.08 -21.90
C ALA A 155 -13.02 -5.24 -21.70
N TYR A 156 -12.26 -4.14 -21.69
CA TYR A 156 -10.83 -4.13 -21.45
C TYR A 156 -10.49 -4.62 -20.03
N ALA A 157 -11.23 -4.17 -19.02
CA ALA A 157 -11.05 -4.62 -17.64
C ALA A 157 -11.35 -6.10 -17.48
N SER A 158 -12.46 -6.57 -18.07
CA SER A 158 -12.85 -7.98 -18.06
C SER A 158 -11.79 -8.88 -18.73
N GLU A 159 -11.33 -8.49 -19.91
CA GLU A 159 -10.28 -9.24 -20.62
C GLU A 159 -8.96 -9.22 -19.86
N SER A 160 -8.59 -8.07 -19.29
CA SER A 160 -7.38 -7.96 -18.47
C SER A 160 -7.45 -8.83 -17.21
N TYR A 161 -8.63 -8.93 -16.59
CA TYR A 161 -8.82 -9.82 -15.44
C TYR A 161 -8.57 -11.28 -15.80
N GLN A 162 -9.08 -11.73 -16.95
CA GLN A 162 -8.95 -13.13 -17.39
C GLN A 162 -7.56 -13.46 -17.91
N THR A 163 -6.89 -12.52 -18.58
CA THR A 163 -5.62 -12.78 -19.26
C THR A 163 -4.43 -12.24 -18.49
N VAL A 164 -4.37 -10.94 -18.21
CA VAL A 164 -3.19 -10.29 -17.61
C VAL A 164 -3.06 -10.69 -16.14
N LYS A 165 -4.15 -10.63 -15.37
CA LYS A 165 -4.15 -10.98 -13.95
C LYS A 165 -3.76 -12.45 -13.75
N SER A 166 -4.40 -13.37 -14.49
CA SER A 166 -4.08 -14.78 -14.45
C SER A 166 -2.63 -15.05 -14.86
N ALA A 167 -2.16 -14.42 -15.95
CA ALA A 167 -0.76 -14.56 -16.38
C ALA A 167 0.24 -14.07 -15.35
N TYR A 168 -0.08 -12.99 -14.64
CA TYR A 168 0.80 -12.42 -13.63
C TYR A 168 0.79 -13.26 -12.34
N TYR A 169 -0.38 -13.45 -11.74
CA TYR A 169 -0.50 -14.15 -10.45
C TYR A 169 -0.27 -15.66 -10.58
N GLU A 170 -0.94 -16.34 -11.52
CA GLU A 170 -0.90 -17.78 -11.62
C GLU A 170 0.37 -18.30 -12.33
N ARG A 171 0.92 -17.56 -13.28
CA ARG A 171 2.10 -18.00 -14.04
C ARG A 171 3.40 -17.32 -13.58
N ALA A 172 3.45 -15.99 -13.58
CA ALA A 172 4.68 -15.30 -13.23
C ALA A 172 5.02 -15.45 -11.74
N LEU A 173 4.11 -15.09 -10.85
CA LEU A 173 4.40 -15.12 -9.42
C LEU A 173 4.50 -16.54 -8.89
N THR A 174 3.57 -17.42 -9.21
CA THR A 174 3.56 -18.79 -8.67
C THR A 174 4.60 -19.71 -9.29
N THR A 175 4.83 -19.61 -10.60
CA THR A 175 5.75 -20.53 -11.29
C THR A 175 7.19 -20.06 -11.27
N ARG A 176 7.40 -18.75 -11.37
CA ARG A 176 8.75 -18.18 -11.52
C ARG A 176 9.35 -17.73 -10.19
N TYR A 177 8.54 -17.17 -9.29
CA TYR A 177 9.02 -16.50 -8.09
C TYR A 177 8.64 -17.22 -6.80
N ALA A 178 7.42 -17.74 -6.67
CA ALA A 178 7.03 -18.57 -5.53
C ALA A 178 7.40 -20.03 -5.82
N LYS A 179 8.46 -20.52 -5.19
CA LYS A 179 8.99 -21.87 -5.43
C LYS A 179 8.47 -22.93 -4.45
N ASP A 180 7.62 -22.53 -3.52
CA ASP A 180 7.01 -23.37 -2.51
C ASP A 180 5.50 -23.14 -2.43
N PRO A 181 4.70 -24.17 -2.04
CA PRO A 181 3.23 -24.07 -1.97
C PRO A 181 2.74 -23.05 -0.95
N GLU A 182 3.50 -22.80 0.12
CA GLU A 182 3.15 -21.82 1.15
C GLU A 182 3.19 -20.41 0.58
N SER A 183 4.24 -20.07 -0.18
CA SER A 183 4.35 -18.76 -0.86
C SER A 183 3.21 -18.55 -1.86
N VAL A 184 2.74 -19.59 -2.55
CA VAL A 184 1.57 -19.51 -3.43
C VAL A 184 0.32 -19.13 -2.63
N ARG A 185 0.05 -19.82 -1.52
CA ARG A 185 -1.06 -19.48 -0.63
C ARG A 185 -0.98 -18.06 -0.08
N MET A 186 0.21 -17.58 0.27
CA MET A 186 0.38 -16.21 0.74
C MET A 186 0.09 -15.19 -0.37
N LEU A 187 0.43 -15.48 -1.62
CA LEU A 187 0.06 -14.64 -2.77
C LEU A 187 -1.46 -14.58 -2.96
N GLU A 188 -2.18 -15.70 -2.80
CA GLU A 188 -3.64 -15.74 -2.87
C GLU A 188 -4.28 -14.88 -1.75
N ILE A 189 -3.74 -14.93 -0.54
CA ILE A 189 -4.17 -14.06 0.58
C ILE A 189 -3.94 -12.59 0.21
N MET A 190 -2.75 -12.23 -0.29
CA MET A 190 -2.44 -10.85 -0.68
C MET A 190 -3.35 -10.35 -1.80
N GLU A 191 -3.65 -11.18 -2.79
CA GLU A 191 -4.56 -10.84 -3.89
C GLU A 191 -5.98 -10.58 -3.39
N SER A 192 -6.52 -11.50 -2.58
CA SER A 192 -7.90 -11.40 -2.05
C SER A 192 -8.07 -10.27 -1.04
N SER A 193 -7.01 -9.86 -0.37
CA SER A 193 -7.01 -8.79 0.64
C SER A 193 -6.61 -7.41 0.08
N THR A 194 -6.48 -7.29 -1.24
CA THR A 194 -6.07 -6.04 -1.89
C THR A 194 -7.12 -4.95 -1.75
N PHE A 195 -6.70 -3.75 -1.35
CA PHE A 195 -7.57 -2.59 -1.27
C PHE A 195 -6.86 -1.28 -1.66
N PHE A 196 -7.67 -0.28 -1.99
CA PHE A 196 -7.24 1.09 -2.26
C PHE A 196 -7.57 1.98 -1.07
N ASP A 197 -6.62 2.79 -0.64
CA ASP A 197 -6.87 3.82 0.37
C ASP A 197 -7.27 5.14 -0.33
N PRO A 198 -8.49 5.66 -0.09
CA PRO A 198 -8.92 6.93 -0.66
C PRO A 198 -8.00 8.10 -0.31
N ALA A 199 -7.39 8.09 0.88
CA ALA A 199 -6.46 9.12 1.29
C ALA A 199 -5.25 9.20 0.35
N ASN A 200 -4.79 8.08 -0.17
CA ASN A 200 -3.66 8.03 -1.10
C ASN A 200 -4.02 8.43 -2.52
N ILE A 201 -5.23 8.13 -2.98
CA ILE A 201 -5.70 8.54 -4.31
C ILE A 201 -5.80 10.07 -4.39
N TYR A 202 -6.27 10.72 -3.32
CA TYR A 202 -6.51 12.17 -3.27
C TYR A 202 -5.41 12.97 -2.58
N ILE A 203 -4.25 12.37 -2.34
CA ILE A 203 -3.14 12.93 -1.56
C ILE A 203 -2.66 14.30 -2.04
N GLY A 204 -2.75 14.55 -3.35
CA GLY A 204 -2.28 15.79 -3.96
C GLY A 204 -3.21 16.98 -3.77
N THR A 205 -4.49 16.76 -3.45
CA THR A 205 -5.54 17.78 -3.43
C THR A 205 -6.30 17.84 -2.12
N ALA A 206 -6.94 16.76 -1.72
CA ALA A 206 -7.85 16.74 -0.58
C ALA A 206 -7.16 16.42 0.75
N PHE A 207 -6.11 15.61 0.73
CA PHE A 207 -5.49 15.09 1.97
C PHE A 207 -4.05 15.58 2.20
N LYS A 208 -3.65 16.70 1.60
CA LYS A 208 -2.33 17.35 1.88
C LYS A 208 -2.06 17.54 3.37
N ALA A 209 -3.11 17.69 4.17
CA ALA A 209 -2.99 17.86 5.60
C ALA A 209 -2.46 16.60 6.30
N PHE A 210 -2.76 15.41 5.74
CA PHE A 210 -2.31 14.14 6.26
C PHE A 210 -2.11 13.18 5.09
N GLY A 211 -0.92 13.13 4.57
CA GLY A 211 -0.59 12.26 3.45
C GLY A 211 0.49 11.25 3.81
N THR A 212 0.77 10.37 2.88
CA THR A 212 1.83 9.38 3.00
C THR A 212 3.20 10.00 3.30
N THR A 213 3.46 11.22 2.84
CA THR A 213 4.73 11.91 3.10
C THR A 213 5.03 12.07 4.58
N GLN A 214 4.04 12.51 5.38
CA GLN A 214 4.23 12.68 6.82
C GLN A 214 4.49 11.36 7.54
N LEU A 215 3.85 10.28 7.10
CA LEU A 215 4.08 8.94 7.64
C LEU A 215 5.46 8.42 7.21
N ARG A 216 5.84 8.61 5.96
CA ARG A 216 7.17 8.23 5.45
C ARG A 216 8.30 8.95 6.20
N ASP A 217 8.15 10.26 6.44
CA ASP A 217 9.11 11.05 7.22
C ASP A 217 9.19 10.58 8.67
N MET A 218 8.07 10.22 9.27
CA MET A 218 8.02 9.65 10.62
C MET A 218 8.76 8.31 10.69
N TYR A 219 8.51 7.41 9.74
CA TYR A 219 9.23 6.14 9.66
C TYR A 219 10.73 6.35 9.36
N ALA A 220 11.08 7.26 8.47
CA ALA A 220 12.47 7.58 8.15
C ALA A 220 13.23 8.19 9.36
N SER A 221 12.54 8.96 10.20
CA SER A 221 13.13 9.55 11.40
C SER A 221 13.25 8.60 12.59
N GLY A 222 12.56 7.45 12.55
CA GLY A 222 12.49 6.51 13.67
C GLY A 222 11.74 7.04 14.88
N THR A 223 10.93 8.10 14.74
CA THR A 223 10.26 8.77 15.85
C THR A 223 8.75 8.80 15.64
N ASN A 224 8.00 8.27 16.60
CA ASN A 224 6.53 8.30 16.57
C ASN A 224 6.01 9.69 16.93
N THR A 225 5.52 10.42 15.94
CA THR A 225 4.91 11.74 16.11
C THR A 225 3.41 11.75 15.77
N ILE A 226 2.78 10.58 15.61
CA ILE A 226 1.42 10.45 15.09
C ILE A 226 0.39 11.22 15.91
N SER A 227 0.48 11.19 17.24
CA SER A 227 -0.47 11.90 18.13
C SER A 227 -0.45 13.41 17.91
N SER A 228 0.74 14.00 17.77
CA SER A 228 0.90 15.42 17.47
C SER A 228 0.42 15.77 16.07
N LEU A 229 0.70 14.90 15.12
CA LEU A 229 0.29 15.06 13.72
C LEU A 229 -1.24 15.03 13.59
N LEU A 230 -1.92 14.05 14.19
CA LEU A 230 -3.37 13.93 14.17
C LEU A 230 -4.03 15.11 14.88
N LYS A 231 -3.55 15.50 16.08
CA LYS A 231 -4.08 16.64 16.81
C LYS A 231 -4.00 17.95 16.02
N GLY A 232 -2.88 18.17 15.33
CA GLY A 232 -2.66 19.41 14.56
C GLY A 232 -3.36 19.45 13.19
N LYS A 233 -3.85 18.32 12.69
CA LYS A 233 -4.37 18.19 11.32
C LYS A 233 -5.82 17.74 11.25
N ARG A 234 -6.43 17.34 12.37
CA ARG A 234 -7.77 16.76 12.41
C ARG A 234 -8.82 17.60 11.69
N ASP A 235 -8.89 18.88 12.05
CA ASP A 235 -9.91 19.78 11.50
C ASP A 235 -9.72 19.98 10.00
N LEU A 236 -8.47 20.10 9.54
CA LEU A 236 -8.15 20.15 8.12
C LEU A 236 -8.58 18.88 7.36
N ILE A 237 -8.37 17.71 7.94
CA ILE A 237 -8.79 16.44 7.33
C ILE A 237 -10.31 16.40 7.21
N VAL A 238 -11.04 16.81 8.26
CA VAL A 238 -12.50 16.88 8.27
C VAL A 238 -13.00 17.83 7.18
N GLU A 239 -12.44 19.02 7.09
CA GLU A 239 -12.81 20.00 6.06
C GLU A 239 -12.59 19.47 4.64
N GLU A 240 -11.45 18.80 4.40
CA GLU A 240 -11.13 18.24 3.08
C GLU A 240 -12.07 17.07 2.72
N VAL A 241 -12.45 16.24 3.68
CA VAL A 241 -13.44 15.17 3.46
C VAL A 241 -14.81 15.75 3.14
N ILE A 242 -15.26 16.83 3.83
CA ILE A 242 -16.51 17.52 3.52
C ILE A 242 -16.49 18.07 2.09
N LYS A 243 -15.42 18.75 1.69
CA LYS A 243 -15.27 19.30 0.32
C LYS A 243 -15.28 18.18 -0.73
N LEU A 244 -14.60 17.09 -0.44
CA LEU A 244 -14.56 15.93 -1.34
C LEU A 244 -15.97 15.37 -1.57
N ASN A 245 -16.73 15.14 -0.51
CA ASN A 245 -18.11 14.66 -0.60
C ASN A 245 -19.00 15.63 -1.37
N GLN A 246 -18.90 16.93 -1.12
CA GLN A 246 -19.63 17.95 -1.87
C GLN A 246 -19.31 17.89 -3.39
N THR A 247 -18.02 17.79 -3.74
CA THR A 247 -17.58 17.68 -5.12
C THR A 247 -18.16 16.43 -5.79
N PHE A 248 -18.17 15.28 -5.13
CA PHE A 248 -18.77 14.07 -5.67
C PHE A 248 -20.28 14.18 -5.84
N GLN A 249 -20.99 14.78 -4.87
CA GLN A 249 -22.44 15.01 -4.99
C GLN A 249 -22.79 15.96 -6.14
N GLU A 250 -22.03 17.02 -6.35
CA GLU A 250 -22.21 17.94 -7.49
C GLU A 250 -21.96 17.25 -8.83
N LEU A 251 -20.89 16.45 -8.92
CA LEU A 251 -20.57 15.67 -10.10
C LEU A 251 -21.64 14.63 -10.40
N TRP A 252 -22.18 13.99 -9.38
CA TRP A 252 -23.28 13.03 -9.52
C TRP A 252 -24.54 13.70 -10.06
N LYS A 253 -25.00 14.78 -9.44
CA LYS A 253 -26.16 15.56 -9.91
C LYS A 253 -26.00 16.00 -11.36
N ALA A 254 -24.84 16.58 -11.70
CA ALA A 254 -24.54 16.99 -13.06
C ALA A 254 -24.51 15.82 -14.07
N SER A 255 -24.24 14.60 -13.61
CA SER A 255 -24.30 13.41 -14.47
C SER A 255 -25.71 12.92 -14.70
N GLU A 256 -26.61 13.08 -13.72
CA GLU A 256 -28.04 12.74 -13.85
C GLU A 256 -28.76 13.73 -14.77
N GLU A 257 -28.48 15.02 -14.64
CA GLU A 257 -29.04 16.06 -15.52
C GLU A 257 -28.57 15.94 -16.98
N ALA A 258 -27.48 15.26 -17.23
CA ALA A 258 -26.92 15.04 -18.56
C ALA A 258 -27.40 13.74 -19.26
N ARG A 259 -28.24 12.96 -18.57
CA ARG A 259 -28.87 11.73 -19.09
C ARG A 259 -30.19 12.05 -19.77
#